data_dfc26ab552c2a7706e74638208396623
#
_entry.id   dfc26ab552c2a7706e74638208396623
#
_cell.length_a   1.000
_cell.length_b   1.000
_cell.length_c   1.000
_cell.angle_alpha   90.00
_cell.angle_beta   90.00
_cell.angle_gamma   90.00
#
_symmetry.space_group_name_H-M   'P 1'
#
loop_
_entity.id
_entity.type
_entity.pdbx_description
1 polymer ?
#
loop_
_entity_poly.entity_id
_entity_poly.type
_entity_poly.pdbx_seq_one_letter_code
_entity_poly.pdbx_strand_id
1 'polypeptide(L)'
;AYWLRRQPLSAAVTERLHIGSVLAARQHALVLDTCAEYPACGQWLQYHSVPMLDMVAPPAADLRRAADLLQQMLEQHAQAVLVCCALGYGRSAAVLITWLLRHGGCADIDSALAQLRLVRPRVVLPDATRAQIVLAWQQEEGA
;
A
#
# COMPACT_ATOMS: atom_id res chain seq x y z
N ALA A 1 23.04 13.91 -4.99
CA ALA A 1 23.23 12.46 -5.00
C ALA A 1 23.30 11.87 -3.61
N TYR A 2 24.10 12.47 -2.71
CA TYR A 2 24.23 11.97 -1.34
C TYR A 2 22.89 12.00 -0.59
N TRP A 3 22.17 13.09 -0.67
CA TRP A 3 20.87 13.24 -0.01
C TRP A 3 19.80 12.33 -0.62
N LEU A 4 19.88 11.99 -1.91
CA LEU A 4 18.95 11.04 -2.55
C LEU A 4 19.06 9.64 -1.94
N ARG A 5 20.25 9.27 -1.48
CA ARG A 5 20.44 7.97 -0.82
C ARG A 5 19.79 7.90 0.55
N ARG A 6 19.39 9.06 1.08
CA ARG A 6 18.77 9.17 2.39
C ARG A 6 17.25 9.23 2.33
N GLN A 7 16.68 8.90 1.19
CA GLN A 7 15.22 8.78 1.13
C GLN A 7 14.76 7.74 2.15
N PRO A 8 13.75 8.06 2.97
CA PRO A 8 13.27 7.12 3.97
C PRO A 8 12.76 5.83 3.30
N LEU A 9 13.02 4.70 3.90
CA LEU A 9 12.52 3.41 3.43
C LEU A 9 11.01 3.30 3.61
N SER A 10 10.44 4.05 4.54
CA SER A 10 9.00 4.08 4.78
C SER A 10 8.58 5.42 5.37
N ALA A 11 7.29 5.68 5.35
CA ALA A 11 6.70 6.88 5.93
C ALA A 11 5.33 6.55 6.54
N ALA A 12 4.96 7.24 7.61
CA ALA A 12 3.66 7.08 8.25
C ALA A 12 2.61 7.86 7.47
N VAL A 13 1.62 7.16 6.92
CA VAL A 13 0.45 7.78 6.28
C VAL A 13 -0.54 8.21 7.36
N THR A 14 -0.76 7.33 8.32
CA THR A 14 -1.47 7.59 9.56
C THR A 14 -0.66 7.01 10.69
N GLU A 15 -1.14 7.17 11.93
CA GLU A 15 -0.50 6.59 13.10
C GLU A 15 -0.30 5.07 12.96
N ARG A 16 -1.20 4.40 12.26
CA ARG A 16 -1.20 2.94 12.15
C ARG A 16 -0.94 2.40 10.76
N LEU A 17 -0.74 3.26 9.76
CA LEU A 17 -0.50 2.85 8.38
C LEU A 17 0.79 3.46 7.87
N HIS A 18 1.69 2.60 7.43
CA HIS A 18 2.96 3.01 6.82
C HIS A 18 3.01 2.53 5.38
N ILE A 19 3.62 3.35 4.52
CA ILE A 19 3.92 3.02 3.13
C ILE A 19 5.43 2.93 2.99
N GLY A 20 5.94 1.93 2.28
CA GLY A 20 7.37 1.86 2.13
C GLY A 20 7.90 0.77 1.22
N SER A 21 9.23 0.65 1.26
CA SER A 21 9.99 -0.38 0.59
C SER A 21 9.95 -1.68 1.38
N VAL A 22 10.04 -2.81 0.68
CA VAL A 22 10.20 -4.12 1.30
C VAL A 22 11.45 -4.18 2.22
N LEU A 23 12.41 -3.30 1.98
CA LEU A 23 13.60 -3.20 2.86
C LEU A 23 13.26 -2.72 4.27
N ALA A 24 12.13 -2.05 4.46
CA ALA A 24 11.66 -1.62 5.78
C ALA A 24 10.87 -2.70 6.52
N ALA A 25 10.58 -3.84 5.88
CA ALA A 25 9.67 -4.84 6.45
C ALA A 25 10.13 -5.36 7.80
N ARG A 26 11.45 -5.55 8.00
CA ARG A 26 11.98 -6.07 9.26
C ARG A 26 11.77 -5.13 10.46
N GLN A 27 11.44 -3.87 10.21
CA GLN A 27 11.24 -2.86 11.25
C GLN A 27 9.78 -2.78 11.71
N HIS A 28 8.91 -3.61 11.14
CA HIS A 28 7.48 -3.59 11.43
C HIS A 28 7.01 -4.95 11.91
N ALA A 29 6.03 -4.95 12.81
CA ALA A 29 5.43 -6.19 13.32
C ALA A 29 4.37 -6.75 12.37
N LEU A 30 3.72 -5.90 11.60
CA LEU A 30 2.65 -6.27 10.67
C LEU A 30 3.04 -5.78 9.27
N VAL A 31 3.03 -6.68 8.30
CA VAL A 31 3.46 -6.37 6.93
C VAL A 31 2.45 -6.93 5.93
N LEU A 32 2.02 -6.07 5.02
CA LEU A 32 1.31 -6.44 3.80
C LEU A 32 2.24 -6.16 2.62
N ASP A 33 2.75 -7.21 2.02
CA ASP A 33 3.79 -7.15 0.99
C ASP A 33 3.17 -7.37 -0.39
N THR A 34 3.31 -6.38 -1.26
CA THR A 34 2.85 -6.47 -2.65
C THR A 34 3.99 -6.74 -3.62
N CYS A 35 5.21 -6.93 -3.13
CA CYS A 35 6.37 -7.17 -3.95
C CYS A 35 6.37 -8.59 -4.49
N ALA A 36 6.51 -8.75 -5.81
CA ALA A 36 6.57 -10.06 -6.44
C ALA A 36 8.01 -10.50 -6.72
N GLU A 37 8.96 -9.56 -6.75
CA GLU A 37 10.32 -9.82 -7.22
C GLU A 37 11.35 -10.03 -6.12
N TYR A 38 11.08 -9.56 -4.90
CA TYR A 38 12.03 -9.67 -3.78
C TYR A 38 11.37 -10.32 -2.58
N PRO A 39 12.03 -11.28 -1.93
CA PRO A 39 11.54 -11.82 -0.67
C PRO A 39 11.74 -10.80 0.46
N ALA A 40 10.79 -10.73 1.38
CA ALA A 40 10.97 -9.99 2.61
C ALA A 40 11.77 -10.82 3.60
N CYS A 41 12.56 -10.14 4.44
CA CYS A 41 13.32 -10.77 5.50
C CYS A 41 12.91 -10.18 6.84
N GLY A 42 12.65 -11.04 7.83
CA GLY A 42 12.27 -10.59 9.16
C GLY A 42 11.46 -11.62 9.91
N GLN A 43 11.06 -11.22 11.09
CA GLN A 43 10.12 -12.00 11.92
C GLN A 43 8.94 -11.09 12.24
N TRP A 44 7.73 -11.55 11.97
CA TRP A 44 6.55 -10.73 12.07
C TRP A 44 5.50 -11.37 12.97
N LEU A 45 4.68 -10.51 13.56
CA LEU A 45 3.44 -10.95 14.19
C LEU A 45 2.47 -11.46 13.13
N GLN A 46 2.35 -10.71 12.01
CA GLN A 46 1.67 -11.16 10.79
C GLN A 46 2.39 -10.65 9.57
N TYR A 47 2.51 -11.50 8.57
CA TYR A 47 3.01 -11.17 7.25
C TYR A 47 2.06 -11.76 6.21
N HIS A 48 1.55 -10.91 5.34
CA HIS A 48 0.69 -11.32 4.23
C HIS A 48 1.27 -10.83 2.92
N SER A 49 1.18 -11.66 1.90
CA SER A 49 1.66 -11.36 0.56
C SER A 49 0.49 -11.35 -0.42
N VAL A 50 0.34 -10.25 -1.15
CA VAL A 50 -0.54 -10.14 -2.32
C VAL A 50 0.35 -9.68 -3.46
N PRO A 51 1.08 -10.61 -4.11
CA PRO A 51 2.11 -10.23 -5.06
C PRO A 51 1.51 -9.56 -6.30
N MET A 52 2.12 -8.45 -6.70
CA MET A 52 1.76 -7.67 -7.88
C MET A 52 3.00 -7.47 -8.72
N LEU A 53 2.83 -7.50 -10.04
CA LEU A 53 3.96 -7.30 -10.96
C LEU A 53 4.32 -5.83 -11.03
N ASP A 54 5.62 -5.54 -11.04
CA ASP A 54 6.11 -4.20 -11.26
C ASP A 54 5.84 -3.76 -12.71
N MET A 55 5.69 -2.45 -12.91
CA MET A 55 5.50 -1.83 -14.23
C MET A 55 4.19 -2.22 -14.93
N VAL A 56 3.29 -2.90 -14.25
CA VAL A 56 1.98 -3.30 -14.75
C VAL A 56 0.93 -2.83 -13.75
N ALA A 57 -0.19 -2.33 -14.27
CA ALA A 57 -1.29 -1.93 -13.39
C ALA A 57 -1.79 -3.15 -12.61
N PRO A 58 -1.88 -3.08 -11.26
CA PRO A 58 -2.41 -4.18 -10.48
C PRO A 58 -3.88 -4.45 -10.85
N PRO A 59 -4.29 -5.70 -10.99
CA PRO A 59 -5.70 -6.00 -11.23
C PRO A 59 -6.60 -5.49 -10.09
N ALA A 60 -7.78 -5.00 -10.45
CA ALA A 60 -8.76 -4.50 -9.47
C ALA A 60 -9.06 -5.52 -8.37
N ALA A 61 -9.19 -6.80 -8.73
CA ALA A 61 -9.45 -7.86 -7.76
C ALA A 61 -8.34 -7.98 -6.71
N ASP A 62 -7.07 -7.83 -7.12
CA ASP A 62 -5.94 -7.89 -6.20
C ASP A 62 -5.89 -6.65 -5.31
N LEU A 63 -6.17 -5.46 -5.86
CA LEU A 63 -6.23 -4.23 -5.09
C LEU A 63 -7.31 -4.31 -4.01
N ARG A 64 -8.48 -4.80 -4.38
CA ARG A 64 -9.59 -4.96 -3.46
C ARG A 64 -9.25 -5.96 -2.36
N ARG A 65 -8.70 -7.11 -2.73
CA ARG A 65 -8.30 -8.14 -1.77
C ARG A 65 -7.24 -7.61 -0.80
N ALA A 66 -6.25 -6.90 -1.30
CA ALA A 66 -5.19 -6.33 -0.46
C ALA A 66 -5.76 -5.27 0.48
N ALA A 67 -6.63 -4.38 0.00
CA ALA A 67 -7.24 -3.35 0.82
C ALA A 67 -8.10 -3.95 1.93
N ASP A 68 -8.88 -4.99 1.62
CA ASP A 68 -9.74 -5.64 2.60
C ASP A 68 -8.91 -6.45 3.62
N LEU A 69 -7.82 -7.07 3.18
CA LEU A 69 -6.88 -7.74 4.07
C LEU A 69 -6.21 -6.74 5.01
N LEU A 70 -5.82 -5.58 4.50
CA LEU A 70 -5.28 -4.50 5.33
C LEU A 70 -6.27 -4.09 6.41
N GLN A 71 -7.55 -3.96 6.06
CA GLN A 71 -8.59 -3.64 7.03
C GLN A 71 -8.69 -4.69 8.12
N GLN A 72 -8.63 -5.97 7.76
CA GLN A 72 -8.63 -7.05 8.74
C GLN A 72 -7.44 -6.97 9.68
N MET A 73 -6.24 -6.70 9.16
CA MET A 73 -5.04 -6.55 9.98
C MET A 73 -5.20 -5.41 10.99
N LEU A 74 -5.76 -4.29 10.55
CA LEU A 74 -6.00 -3.13 11.41
C LEU A 74 -7.03 -3.44 12.51
N GLU A 75 -8.02 -4.25 12.21
CA GLU A 75 -9.05 -4.65 13.18
C GLU A 75 -8.54 -5.66 14.20
N GLN A 76 -7.63 -6.54 13.80
CA GLN A 76 -7.15 -7.64 14.64
C GLN A 76 -5.98 -7.24 15.54
N HIS A 77 -5.25 -6.18 15.22
CA HIS A 77 -4.02 -5.80 15.89
C HIS A 77 -3.97 -4.32 16.17
N ALA A 78 -3.22 -3.94 17.21
CA ALA A 78 -3.02 -2.54 17.58
C ALA A 78 -1.79 -1.91 16.93
N GLN A 79 -0.85 -2.72 16.42
CA GLN A 79 0.39 -2.25 15.84
C GLN A 79 0.16 -1.59 14.48
N ALA A 80 1.11 -0.78 14.04
CA ALA A 80 1.10 -0.20 12.72
C ALA A 80 1.37 -1.28 11.65
N VAL A 81 0.72 -1.15 10.50
CA VAL A 81 0.89 -2.04 9.35
C VAL A 81 1.75 -1.32 8.30
N LEU A 82 2.80 -1.98 7.84
CA LEU A 82 3.54 -1.53 6.67
C LEU A 82 2.92 -2.17 5.41
N VAL A 83 2.51 -1.33 4.47
CA VAL A 83 2.17 -1.76 3.12
C VAL A 83 3.36 -1.45 2.23
N CYS A 84 3.98 -2.47 1.67
CA CYS A 84 5.24 -2.30 0.95
C CYS A 84 5.21 -2.91 -0.45
N CYS A 85 6.07 -2.38 -1.30
CA CYS A 85 6.51 -2.97 -2.56
C CYS A 85 8.01 -2.77 -2.65
N ALA A 86 8.63 -2.95 -3.82
CA ALA A 86 10.09 -2.87 -3.90
C ALA A 86 10.61 -1.53 -3.37
N LEU A 87 10.08 -0.41 -3.87
CA LEU A 87 10.52 0.93 -3.47
C LEU A 87 9.50 1.69 -2.63
N GLY A 88 8.23 1.32 -2.68
CA GLY A 88 7.19 1.98 -1.90
C GLY A 88 6.62 3.23 -2.55
N TYR A 89 6.55 3.28 -3.88
CA TYR A 89 6.02 4.44 -4.61
C TYR A 89 4.87 4.13 -5.55
N GLY A 90 4.62 2.87 -5.89
CA GLY A 90 3.62 2.50 -6.89
C GLY A 90 2.60 1.50 -6.37
N ARG A 91 2.97 0.22 -6.33
CA ARG A 91 2.04 -0.87 -5.96
C ARG A 91 1.47 -0.69 -4.56
N SER A 92 2.32 -0.37 -3.58
CA SER A 92 1.89 -0.08 -2.22
C SER A 92 0.97 1.14 -2.15
N ALA A 93 1.26 2.17 -2.93
CA ALA A 93 0.41 3.35 -3.02
C ALA A 93 -0.98 3.00 -3.58
N ALA A 94 -1.04 2.15 -4.62
CA ALA A 94 -2.30 1.72 -5.19
C ALA A 94 -3.19 1.00 -4.18
N VAL A 95 -2.60 0.13 -3.36
CA VAL A 95 -3.32 -0.57 -2.28
C VAL A 95 -3.83 0.42 -1.23
N LEU A 96 -2.99 1.36 -0.80
CA LEU A 96 -3.38 2.33 0.21
C LEU A 96 -4.47 3.28 -0.28
N ILE A 97 -4.40 3.72 -1.53
CA ILE A 97 -5.45 4.54 -2.12
C ILE A 97 -6.76 3.76 -2.15
N THR A 98 -6.73 2.50 -2.57
CA THR A 98 -7.91 1.64 -2.56
C THR A 98 -8.49 1.50 -1.16
N TRP A 99 -7.62 1.29 -0.16
CA TRP A 99 -8.07 1.21 1.23
C TRP A 99 -8.69 2.51 1.71
N LEU A 100 -8.06 3.65 1.40
CA LEU A 100 -8.58 4.97 1.79
C LEU A 100 -9.99 5.22 1.23
N LEU A 101 -10.25 4.76 0.00
CA LEU A 101 -11.56 4.89 -0.62
C LEU A 101 -12.59 3.91 -0.04
N ARG A 102 -12.19 2.67 0.22
CA ARG A 102 -13.12 1.63 0.68
C ARG A 102 -13.38 1.69 2.18
N HIS A 103 -12.38 2.02 2.97
CA HIS A 103 -12.41 1.93 4.43
C HIS A 103 -11.99 3.20 5.13
N GLY A 104 -11.19 4.03 4.50
CA GLY A 104 -10.56 5.18 5.15
C GLY A 104 -11.32 6.50 5.06
N GLY A 105 -12.46 6.53 4.39
CA GLY A 105 -13.31 7.71 4.34
C GLY A 105 -12.91 8.78 3.34
N CYS A 106 -11.95 8.52 2.44
CA CYS A 106 -11.63 9.45 1.36
C CYS A 106 -12.72 9.43 0.30
N ALA A 107 -13.08 10.61 -0.21
CA ALA A 107 -14.15 10.76 -1.18
C ALA A 107 -13.74 10.41 -2.61
N ASP A 108 -12.47 10.63 -2.96
CA ASP A 108 -11.97 10.42 -4.32
C ASP A 108 -10.48 10.08 -4.33
N ILE A 109 -10.01 9.65 -5.50
CA ILE A 109 -8.62 9.24 -5.69
C ILE A 109 -7.66 10.40 -5.47
N ASP A 110 -8.00 11.59 -5.96
CA ASP A 110 -7.11 12.73 -5.87
C ASP A 110 -6.86 13.14 -4.42
N SER A 111 -7.88 13.08 -3.58
CA SER A 111 -7.74 13.34 -2.14
C SER A 111 -6.85 12.30 -1.47
N ALA A 112 -7.05 11.02 -1.80
CA ALA A 112 -6.24 9.94 -1.24
C ALA A 112 -4.78 10.06 -1.70
N LEU A 113 -4.55 10.34 -2.98
CA LEU A 113 -3.22 10.54 -3.52
C LEU A 113 -2.51 11.73 -2.87
N ALA A 114 -3.22 12.84 -2.67
CA ALA A 114 -2.66 14.01 -2.00
C ALA A 114 -2.23 13.67 -0.56
N GLN A 115 -3.02 12.89 0.16
CA GLN A 115 -2.69 12.44 1.50
C GLN A 115 -1.40 11.63 1.53
N LEU A 116 -1.23 10.69 0.59
CA LEU A 116 0.00 9.91 0.49
C LEU A 116 1.20 10.79 0.16
N ARG A 117 1.05 11.72 -0.75
CA ARG A 117 2.16 12.59 -1.20
C ARG A 117 2.62 13.57 -0.14
N LEU A 118 1.82 13.86 0.88
CA LEU A 118 2.28 14.67 2.01
C LEU A 118 3.44 14.01 2.74
N VAL A 119 3.47 12.68 2.82
CA VAL A 119 4.50 11.94 3.55
C VAL A 119 5.43 11.14 2.64
N ARG A 120 5.02 10.89 1.41
CA ARG A 120 5.80 10.14 0.41
C ARG A 120 5.67 10.85 -0.95
N PRO A 121 6.36 12.00 -1.14
CA PRO A 121 6.12 12.85 -2.31
C PRO A 121 6.37 12.19 -3.67
N ARG A 122 7.17 11.12 -3.71
CA ARG A 122 7.52 10.43 -4.95
C ARG A 122 6.51 9.36 -5.36
N VAL A 123 5.41 9.21 -4.63
CA VAL A 123 4.33 8.28 -5.02
C VAL A 123 3.86 8.60 -6.44
N VAL A 124 3.77 7.55 -7.26
CA VAL A 124 3.31 7.64 -8.64
C VAL A 124 2.00 6.89 -8.80
N LEU A 125 1.12 7.43 -9.65
CA LEU A 125 -0.16 6.81 -9.94
C LEU A 125 -0.41 6.90 -11.45
N PRO A 126 0.04 5.89 -12.21
CA PRO A 126 -0.23 5.85 -13.65
C PRO A 126 -1.74 5.76 -13.94
N ASP A 127 -2.16 6.25 -15.11
CA ASP A 127 -3.56 6.25 -15.50
C ASP A 127 -4.16 4.85 -15.51
N ALA A 128 -3.43 3.84 -15.97
CA ALA A 128 -3.90 2.46 -15.97
C ALA A 128 -4.15 1.94 -14.56
N THR A 129 -3.32 2.32 -13.60
CA THR A 129 -3.51 1.95 -12.19
C THR A 129 -4.72 2.68 -11.60
N ARG A 130 -4.87 3.96 -11.93
CA ARG A 130 -6.04 4.75 -11.51
C ARG A 130 -7.34 4.06 -11.96
N ALA A 131 -7.38 3.58 -13.20
CA ALA A 131 -8.55 2.87 -13.74
C ALA A 131 -8.86 1.60 -12.95
N GLN A 132 -7.85 0.84 -12.57
CA GLN A 132 -8.05 -0.37 -11.76
C GLN A 132 -8.52 -0.05 -10.34
N ILE A 133 -8.04 1.05 -9.76
CA ILE A 133 -8.52 1.50 -8.45
C ILE A 133 -10.01 1.86 -8.50
N VAL A 134 -10.44 2.56 -9.54
CA VAL A 134 -11.86 2.88 -9.73
C VAL A 134 -12.70 1.61 -9.77
N LEU A 135 -12.26 0.61 -10.53
CA LEU A 135 -12.97 -0.68 -10.59
C LEU A 135 -13.00 -1.38 -9.23
N ALA A 136 -11.89 -1.38 -8.51
CA ALA A 136 -11.82 -2.00 -7.19
C ALA A 136 -12.75 -1.31 -6.19
N TRP A 137 -12.86 -0.01 -6.27
CA TRP A 137 -13.71 0.79 -5.40
C TRP A 137 -15.19 0.60 -5.72
N GLN A 138 -15.54 0.49 -7.01
CA GLN A 138 -16.92 0.39 -7.46
C GLN A 138 -17.50 -1.02 -7.33
N GLN A 139 -16.66 -2.04 -7.14
CA GLN A 139 -17.13 -3.41 -6.95
C GLN A 139 -17.73 -3.57 -5.56
N GLU A 140 -19.05 -3.56 -5.48
CA GLU A 140 -19.75 -3.71 -4.22
C GLU A 140 -19.87 -5.17 -3.82
N GLU A 141 -19.86 -5.41 -2.50
CA GLU A 141 -20.09 -6.73 -1.95
C GLU A 141 -21.52 -7.18 -2.29
N GLY A 142 -21.64 -8.38 -2.78
CA GLY A 142 -22.93 -8.94 -3.14
C GLY A 142 -23.46 -8.47 -4.48
N ALA A 143 -22.70 -7.66 -5.18
CA ALA A 143 -23.08 -7.27 -6.54
C ALA A 143 -22.83 -8.39 -7.53
#